data_a2769ca8b0d541370fdb7483cc2993e5
#
_entry.id   a2769ca8b0d541370fdb7483cc2993e5
#
_cell.length_a   1.000
_cell.length_b   1.000
_cell.length_c   1.000
_cell.angle_alpha   90.00
_cell.angle_beta   90.00
_cell.angle_gamma   90.00
#
_symmetry.space_group_name_H-M   'P 1'
#
loop_
_entity.id
_entity.type
_entity.pdbx_description
1 polymer ?
#
loop_
_entity_poly.entity_id
_entity_poly.type
_entity_poly.pdbx_seq_one_letter_code
_entity_poly.pdbx_strand_id
1 'polypeptide(L)'
;SNARIKFIIQNVSRILNKDKTDINLLDGINCIDIGCGGGILSEKLNRLGARVTGIDASQSSIEVAKEHSIKSRLKINYKCISTSELIESEKGKVINKFDLVVASEVIEHVNNRKSFLSDISNLCRPGGLVVFTTINNSLSGVLFGKIFAENILKIVPIGTHDIKKFISPETLAKEAKEHNIILDNFIGFTPTFKIEDIMDKQFGDFKLSSNLGVNYGAAGIKI
;
A
#
# COMPACT_ATOMS: atom_id res chain seq x y z
N SER A 1 5.75 -6.65 -4.55
CA SER A 1 7.22 -6.70 -4.70
C SER A 1 7.87 -6.90 -3.33
N ASN A 2 9.06 -7.49 -3.31
CA ASN A 2 9.82 -7.73 -2.09
C ASN A 2 10.29 -6.41 -1.44
N ALA A 3 10.48 -5.36 -2.22
CA ALA A 3 10.88 -4.04 -1.73
C ALA A 3 9.81 -3.39 -0.83
N ARG A 4 8.53 -3.51 -1.20
CA ARG A 4 7.43 -2.95 -0.40
C ARG A 4 7.35 -3.60 0.98
N ILE A 5 7.44 -4.93 1.05
CA ILE A 5 7.40 -5.61 2.35
C ILE A 5 8.62 -5.29 3.20
N LYS A 6 9.82 -5.15 2.60
CA LYS A 6 11.02 -4.69 3.31
C LYS A 6 10.84 -3.29 3.90
N PHE A 7 10.25 -2.37 3.14
CA PHE A 7 9.96 -1.02 3.63
C PHE A 7 8.96 -1.03 4.80
N ILE A 8 7.90 -1.83 4.72
CA ILE A 8 6.95 -2.00 5.81
C ILE A 8 7.64 -2.56 7.06
N ILE A 9 8.43 -3.64 6.93
CA ILE A 9 9.17 -4.26 8.03
C ILE A 9 10.09 -3.25 8.74
N GLN A 10 10.84 -2.47 7.97
CA GLN A 10 11.74 -1.43 8.54
C GLN A 10 10.96 -0.39 9.37
N ASN A 11 9.79 0.04 8.90
CA ASN A 11 8.98 1.02 9.62
C ASN A 11 8.20 0.41 10.80
N VAL A 12 7.77 -0.83 10.70
CA VAL A 12 7.19 -1.57 11.84
C VAL A 12 8.22 -1.68 12.96
N SER A 13 9.45 -2.07 12.65
CA SER A 13 10.53 -2.13 13.64
C SER A 13 10.79 -0.75 14.27
N ARG A 14 10.84 0.30 13.45
CA ARG A 14 11.14 1.66 13.90
C ARG A 14 10.03 2.27 14.76
N ILE A 15 8.76 2.11 14.36
CA ILE A 15 7.62 2.83 14.97
C ILE A 15 6.92 1.96 16.01
N LEU A 16 6.72 0.67 15.73
CA LEU A 16 6.02 -0.24 16.63
C LEU A 16 6.98 -1.02 17.54
N ASN A 17 8.27 -0.68 17.50
CA ASN A 17 9.32 -1.25 18.36
C ASN A 17 9.39 -2.79 18.32
N LYS A 18 9.29 -3.38 17.12
CA LYS A 18 9.34 -4.81 16.86
C LYS A 18 10.73 -5.24 16.37
N ASP A 19 11.18 -6.43 16.77
CA ASP A 19 12.47 -6.97 16.27
C ASP A 19 12.34 -7.42 14.81
N LYS A 20 13.06 -6.75 13.91
CA LYS A 20 13.06 -7.04 12.47
C LYS A 20 13.58 -8.42 12.09
N THR A 21 14.23 -9.13 13.02
CA THR A 21 14.76 -10.49 12.82
C THR A 21 13.75 -11.57 13.20
N ASP A 22 12.66 -11.18 13.87
CA ASP A 22 11.58 -12.10 14.23
C ASP A 22 10.77 -12.52 12.99
N ILE A 23 10.65 -13.81 12.77
CA ILE A 23 9.84 -14.38 11.68
C ILE A 23 8.35 -14.07 11.83
N ASN A 24 7.89 -13.82 13.06
CA ASN A 24 6.53 -13.41 13.42
C ASN A 24 6.48 -11.93 13.84
N LEU A 25 7.29 -11.09 13.20
CA LEU A 25 7.43 -9.66 13.48
C LEU A 25 6.09 -8.93 13.72
N LEU A 26 5.04 -9.33 13.01
CA LEU A 26 3.72 -8.71 13.08
C LEU A 26 2.75 -9.45 14.02
N ASP A 27 3.24 -10.36 14.85
CA ASP A 27 2.36 -11.02 15.84
C ASP A 27 1.75 -9.99 16.79
N GLY A 28 0.43 -10.13 17.00
CA GLY A 28 -0.38 -9.18 17.79
C GLY A 28 -0.79 -7.91 17.05
N ILE A 29 -0.28 -7.62 15.83
CA ILE A 29 -0.60 -6.42 15.06
C ILE A 29 -1.90 -6.59 14.29
N ASN A 30 -2.85 -5.65 14.50
CA ASN A 30 -4.03 -5.50 13.66
C ASN A 30 -3.66 -4.64 12.44
N CYS A 31 -3.72 -5.21 11.26
CA CYS A 31 -3.37 -4.55 10.01
C CYS A 31 -4.58 -4.41 9.09
N ILE A 32 -4.73 -3.25 8.45
CA ILE A 32 -5.63 -3.09 7.30
C ILE A 32 -4.82 -2.81 6.04
N ASP A 33 -5.10 -3.56 4.98
CA ASP A 33 -4.54 -3.39 3.63
C ASP A 33 -5.65 -2.82 2.73
N ILE A 34 -5.56 -1.52 2.44
CA ILE A 34 -6.55 -0.76 1.68
C ILE A 34 -6.20 -0.85 0.19
N GLY A 35 -7.17 -1.21 -0.64
CA GLY A 35 -6.94 -1.52 -2.05
C GLY A 35 -6.09 -2.78 -2.21
N CYS A 36 -6.44 -3.82 -1.47
CA CYS A 36 -5.63 -5.05 -1.38
C CYS A 36 -5.57 -5.87 -2.68
N GLY A 37 -6.44 -5.56 -3.67
CA GLY A 37 -6.54 -6.29 -4.91
C GLY A 37 -6.69 -7.79 -4.70
N GLY A 38 -5.91 -8.61 -5.40
CA GLY A 38 -5.87 -10.07 -5.26
C GLY A 38 -5.16 -10.59 -4.00
N GLY A 39 -4.85 -9.73 -3.00
CA GLY A 39 -4.38 -10.13 -1.67
C GLY A 39 -2.89 -10.42 -1.52
N ILE A 40 -2.06 -10.15 -2.54
CA ILE A 40 -0.63 -10.51 -2.53
C ILE A 40 0.13 -9.87 -1.34
N LEU A 41 -0.15 -8.61 -1.02
CA LEU A 41 0.48 -7.93 0.12
C LEU A 41 -0.13 -8.39 1.43
N SER A 42 -1.45 -8.47 1.51
CA SER A 42 -2.19 -8.98 2.66
C SER A 42 -1.67 -10.35 3.13
N GLU A 43 -1.42 -11.28 2.20
CA GLU A 43 -0.87 -12.61 2.54
C GLU A 43 0.55 -12.54 3.12
N LYS A 44 1.42 -11.68 2.57
CA LYS A 44 2.76 -11.49 3.11
C LYS A 44 2.73 -10.94 4.53
N LEU A 45 1.84 -9.97 4.80
CA LEU A 45 1.62 -9.41 6.13
C LEU A 45 1.08 -10.47 7.10
N ASN A 46 0.12 -11.28 6.66
CA ASN A 46 -0.43 -12.36 7.50
C ASN A 46 0.60 -13.44 7.80
N ARG A 47 1.46 -13.83 6.84
CA ARG A 47 2.57 -14.78 7.07
C ARG A 47 3.62 -14.27 8.07
N LEU A 48 3.73 -12.96 8.27
CA LEU A 48 4.55 -12.34 9.30
C LEU A 48 3.84 -12.23 10.67
N GLY A 49 2.62 -12.79 10.80
CA GLY A 49 1.87 -12.86 12.05
C GLY A 49 0.74 -11.83 12.18
N ALA A 50 0.56 -10.87 11.25
CA ALA A 50 -0.49 -9.87 11.38
C ALA A 50 -1.90 -10.46 11.29
N ARG A 51 -2.82 -9.89 12.07
CA ARG A 51 -4.27 -10.04 11.85
C ARG A 51 -4.70 -9.06 10.77
N VAL A 52 -4.87 -9.56 9.53
CA VAL A 52 -5.08 -8.72 8.36
C VAL A 52 -6.57 -8.62 8.01
N THR A 53 -7.03 -7.38 7.80
CA THR A 53 -8.25 -7.04 7.07
C THR A 53 -7.84 -6.46 5.73
N GLY A 54 -8.22 -7.10 4.62
CA GLY A 54 -8.01 -6.58 3.26
C GLY A 54 -9.31 -6.02 2.71
N ILE A 55 -9.29 -4.79 2.21
CA ILE A 55 -10.45 -4.17 1.56
C ILE A 55 -10.12 -3.72 0.14
N ASP A 56 -11.07 -3.88 -0.76
CA ASP A 56 -10.98 -3.41 -2.14
C ASP A 56 -12.38 -3.12 -2.69
N ALA A 57 -12.50 -2.18 -3.62
CA ALA A 57 -13.76 -1.86 -4.28
C ALA A 57 -14.14 -2.87 -5.37
N SER A 58 -13.19 -3.68 -5.85
CA SER A 58 -13.38 -4.68 -6.89
C SER A 58 -13.82 -6.02 -6.32
N GLN A 59 -15.05 -6.42 -6.58
CA GLN A 59 -15.59 -7.72 -6.17
C GLN A 59 -14.76 -8.88 -6.73
N SER A 60 -14.38 -8.81 -8.01
CA SER A 60 -13.57 -9.84 -8.64
C SER A 60 -12.18 -10.00 -8.03
N SER A 61 -11.54 -8.88 -7.63
CA SER A 61 -10.26 -8.91 -6.92
C SER A 61 -10.40 -9.58 -5.55
N ILE A 62 -11.45 -9.25 -4.81
CA ILE A 62 -11.73 -9.84 -3.49
C ILE A 62 -12.03 -11.35 -3.59
N GLU A 63 -12.72 -11.78 -4.63
CA GLU A 63 -12.96 -13.22 -4.88
C GLU A 63 -11.65 -13.98 -5.10
N VAL A 64 -10.76 -13.44 -5.95
CA VAL A 64 -9.41 -13.99 -6.16
C VAL A 64 -8.60 -14.02 -4.86
N ALA A 65 -8.62 -12.95 -4.07
CA ALA A 65 -7.92 -12.88 -2.80
C ALA A 65 -8.42 -13.93 -1.79
N LYS A 66 -9.74 -14.11 -1.69
CA LYS A 66 -10.36 -15.13 -0.83
C LYS A 66 -9.97 -16.54 -1.26
N GLU A 67 -10.11 -16.86 -2.55
CA GLU A 67 -9.76 -18.16 -3.10
C GLU A 67 -8.29 -18.50 -2.82
N HIS A 68 -7.38 -17.55 -3.07
CA HIS A 68 -5.96 -17.77 -2.87
C HIS A 68 -5.60 -17.93 -1.39
N SER A 69 -6.20 -17.15 -0.50
CA SER A 69 -5.97 -17.28 0.95
C SER A 69 -6.45 -18.63 1.51
N ILE A 70 -7.57 -19.17 1.01
CA ILE A 70 -8.07 -20.51 1.37
C ILE A 70 -7.07 -21.57 0.92
N LYS A 71 -6.62 -21.55 -0.34
CA LYS A 71 -5.61 -22.46 -0.89
C LYS A 71 -4.31 -22.40 -0.09
N SER A 72 -3.92 -21.20 0.34
CA SER A 72 -2.71 -20.94 1.13
C SER A 72 -2.89 -21.19 2.63
N ARG A 73 -4.09 -21.59 3.10
CA ARG A 73 -4.46 -21.80 4.51
C ARG A 73 -4.20 -20.57 5.40
N LEU A 74 -4.39 -19.36 4.85
CA LEU A 74 -4.25 -18.11 5.57
C LEU A 74 -5.58 -17.60 6.09
N LYS A 75 -5.58 -16.95 7.27
CA LYS A 75 -6.77 -16.38 7.90
C LYS A 75 -6.75 -14.86 7.71
N ILE A 76 -7.34 -14.39 6.59
CA ILE A 76 -7.42 -12.98 6.24
C ILE A 76 -8.89 -12.60 6.06
N ASN A 77 -9.29 -11.45 6.63
CA ASN A 77 -10.66 -10.95 6.50
C ASN A 77 -10.76 -10.03 5.27
N TYR A 78 -11.21 -10.57 4.13
CA TYR A 78 -11.40 -9.80 2.90
C TYR A 78 -12.83 -9.30 2.75
N LYS A 79 -12.99 -7.97 2.48
CA LYS A 79 -14.27 -7.31 2.25
C LYS A 79 -14.24 -6.49 0.96
N CYS A 80 -15.30 -6.60 0.14
CA CYS A 80 -15.52 -5.71 -1.01
C CYS A 80 -16.22 -4.45 -0.51
N ILE A 81 -15.43 -3.42 -0.17
CA ILE A 81 -15.93 -2.21 0.50
C ILE A 81 -14.88 -1.09 0.43
N SER A 82 -15.32 0.15 0.36
CA SER A 82 -14.45 1.33 0.51
C SER A 82 -14.13 1.62 1.99
N THR A 83 -13.20 2.55 2.24
CA THR A 83 -12.86 2.99 3.62
C THR A 83 -14.04 3.63 4.33
N SER A 84 -14.76 4.52 3.66
CA SER A 84 -15.92 5.22 4.23
C SER A 84 -17.06 4.25 4.54
N GLU A 85 -17.39 3.36 3.60
CA GLU A 85 -18.41 2.33 3.82
C GLU A 85 -18.03 1.37 4.96
N LEU A 86 -16.74 1.04 5.12
CA LEU A 86 -16.26 0.22 6.24
C LEU A 86 -16.53 0.92 7.58
N ILE A 87 -16.19 2.21 7.70
CA ILE A 87 -16.42 3.00 8.91
C ILE A 87 -17.91 3.08 9.24
N GLU A 88 -18.75 3.31 8.22
CA GLU A 88 -20.21 3.40 8.37
C GLU A 88 -20.83 2.05 8.77
N SER A 89 -20.48 0.97 8.05
CA SER A 89 -21.05 -0.37 8.26
C SER A 89 -20.74 -0.93 9.63
N GLU A 90 -19.56 -0.64 10.17
CA GLU A 90 -19.13 -1.05 11.50
C GLU A 90 -19.56 -0.05 12.59
N LYS A 91 -20.37 0.96 12.24
CA LYS A 91 -20.85 2.00 13.16
C LYS A 91 -19.72 2.63 13.99
N GLY A 92 -18.60 2.92 13.33
CA GLY A 92 -17.41 3.50 13.95
C GLY A 92 -16.58 2.54 14.81
N LYS A 93 -16.93 1.27 14.97
CA LYS A 93 -16.18 0.29 15.80
C LYS A 93 -14.77 0.00 15.25
N VAL A 94 -14.48 0.40 14.01
CA VAL A 94 -13.16 0.27 13.39
C VAL A 94 -12.29 1.52 13.57
N ILE A 95 -12.84 2.58 14.18
CA ILE A 95 -12.07 3.80 14.48
C ILE A 95 -10.99 3.47 15.50
N ASN A 96 -9.77 3.95 15.23
CA ASN A 96 -8.58 3.71 16.06
C ASN A 96 -8.27 2.22 16.33
N LYS A 97 -8.67 1.34 15.40
CA LYS A 97 -8.55 -0.11 15.59
C LYS A 97 -7.23 -0.70 15.09
N PHE A 98 -6.66 -0.12 14.05
CA PHE A 98 -5.52 -0.72 13.38
C PHE A 98 -4.19 -0.14 13.85
N ASP A 99 -3.25 -1.03 14.17
CA ASP A 99 -1.86 -0.68 14.50
C ASP A 99 -1.06 -0.31 13.25
N LEU A 100 -1.42 -0.92 12.12
CA LEU A 100 -0.79 -0.74 10.82
C LEU A 100 -1.87 -0.54 9.75
N VAL A 101 -1.81 0.60 9.07
CA VAL A 101 -2.64 0.92 7.90
C VAL A 101 -1.74 0.99 6.67
N VAL A 102 -2.02 0.18 5.67
CA VAL A 102 -1.28 0.16 4.41
C VAL A 102 -2.21 0.55 3.26
N ALA A 103 -1.78 1.49 2.42
CA ALA A 103 -2.44 1.87 1.17
C ALA A 103 -1.38 1.84 0.05
N SER A 104 -1.32 0.72 -0.66
CA SER A 104 -0.28 0.46 -1.67
C SER A 104 -0.82 0.61 -3.08
N GLU A 105 -0.36 1.61 -3.83
CA GLU A 105 -0.82 1.94 -5.20
C GLU A 105 -2.34 2.23 -5.24
N VAL A 106 -2.83 3.03 -4.31
CA VAL A 106 -4.27 3.34 -4.18
C VAL A 106 -4.53 4.83 -4.28
N ILE A 107 -3.69 5.67 -3.64
CA ILE A 107 -3.98 7.10 -3.48
C ILE A 107 -4.10 7.84 -4.82
N GLU A 108 -3.42 7.37 -5.86
CA GLU A 108 -3.51 7.87 -7.23
C GLU A 108 -4.85 7.52 -7.93
N HIS A 109 -5.62 6.60 -7.36
CA HIS A 109 -6.91 6.18 -7.92
C HIS A 109 -8.11 6.80 -7.22
N VAL A 110 -7.93 7.41 -6.05
CA VAL A 110 -9.03 8.00 -5.31
C VAL A 110 -9.45 9.37 -5.89
N ASN A 111 -10.75 9.62 -5.93
CA ASN A 111 -11.28 10.88 -6.44
C ASN A 111 -11.19 12.02 -5.42
N ASN A 112 -11.32 11.71 -4.12
CA ASN A 112 -11.26 12.66 -3.02
C ASN A 112 -10.18 12.24 -2.01
N ARG A 113 -8.95 12.72 -2.22
CA ARG A 113 -7.82 12.40 -1.33
C ARG A 113 -8.01 12.90 0.10
N LYS A 114 -8.67 14.04 0.28
CA LYS A 114 -8.95 14.60 1.61
C LYS A 114 -9.82 13.65 2.44
N SER A 115 -10.93 13.17 1.87
CA SER A 115 -11.78 12.19 2.53
C SER A 115 -11.03 10.89 2.80
N PHE A 116 -10.26 10.40 1.83
CA PHE A 116 -9.49 9.18 1.96
C PHE A 116 -8.43 9.24 3.07
N LEU A 117 -7.69 10.36 3.19
CA LEU A 117 -6.71 10.58 4.25
C LEU A 117 -7.37 10.70 5.62
N SER A 118 -8.55 11.34 5.69
CA SER A 118 -9.38 11.37 6.90
C SER A 118 -9.79 9.96 7.34
N ASP A 119 -10.25 9.12 6.40
CA ASP A 119 -10.62 7.74 6.69
C ASP A 119 -9.44 6.92 7.20
N ILE A 120 -8.27 7.04 6.54
CA ILE A 120 -7.02 6.38 6.97
C ILE A 120 -6.65 6.79 8.40
N SER A 121 -6.73 8.09 8.68
CA SER A 121 -6.49 8.60 10.04
C SER A 121 -7.46 8.01 11.05
N ASN A 122 -8.75 7.95 10.71
CA ASN A 122 -9.77 7.38 11.59
C ASN A 122 -9.56 5.87 11.83
N LEU A 123 -9.11 5.12 10.84
CA LEU A 123 -8.86 3.68 10.95
C LEU A 123 -7.61 3.37 11.80
N CYS A 124 -6.57 4.20 11.68
CA CYS A 124 -5.32 4.05 12.40
C CYS A 124 -5.47 4.51 13.86
N ARG A 125 -4.94 3.74 14.83
CA ARG A 125 -4.90 4.21 16.22
C ARG A 125 -3.85 5.31 16.41
N PRO A 126 -3.96 6.17 17.42
CA PRO A 126 -2.88 7.09 17.80
C PRO A 126 -1.56 6.32 18.04
N GLY A 127 -0.45 6.83 17.52
CA GLY A 127 0.86 6.16 17.53
C GLY A 127 0.95 4.94 16.60
N GLY A 128 -0.09 4.63 15.84
CA GLY A 128 -0.08 3.56 14.83
C GLY A 128 0.70 3.98 13.58
N LEU A 129 1.15 2.98 12.82
CA LEU A 129 1.92 3.15 11.59
C LEU A 129 1.00 3.27 10.38
N VAL A 130 1.21 4.30 9.57
CA VAL A 130 0.59 4.46 8.25
C VAL A 130 1.67 4.34 7.18
N VAL A 131 1.41 3.53 6.14
CA VAL A 131 2.32 3.32 5.02
C VAL A 131 1.58 3.51 3.71
N PHE A 132 2.11 4.38 2.87
CA PHE A 132 1.70 4.55 1.47
C PHE A 132 2.78 4.04 0.53
N THR A 133 2.39 3.51 -0.62
CA THR A 133 3.24 3.44 -1.81
C THR A 133 2.47 4.00 -3.00
N THR A 134 3.13 4.77 -3.85
CA THR A 134 2.48 5.42 -5.00
C THR A 134 3.50 5.89 -6.04
N ILE A 135 3.01 6.33 -7.20
CA ILE A 135 3.82 6.88 -8.29
C ILE A 135 4.00 8.38 -8.07
N ASN A 136 5.24 8.85 -8.23
CA ASN A 136 5.56 10.27 -8.16
C ASN A 136 5.05 11.01 -9.43
N ASN A 137 4.59 12.24 -9.27
CA ASN A 137 4.19 13.13 -10.36
C ASN A 137 5.37 13.79 -11.11
N SER A 138 6.60 13.36 -10.87
CA SER A 138 7.78 13.81 -11.60
C SER A 138 7.77 13.38 -13.06
N LEU A 139 8.55 14.05 -13.92
CA LEU A 139 8.69 13.68 -15.33
C LEU A 139 9.13 12.22 -15.53
N SER A 140 10.01 11.72 -14.66
CA SER A 140 10.46 10.32 -14.66
C SER A 140 9.36 9.35 -14.23
N GLY A 141 8.53 9.71 -13.24
CA GLY A 141 7.35 8.93 -12.83
C GLY A 141 6.30 8.85 -13.94
N VAL A 142 6.04 9.98 -14.60
CA VAL A 142 5.12 10.07 -15.75
C VAL A 142 5.62 9.24 -16.94
N LEU A 143 6.92 9.33 -17.26
CA LEU A 143 7.52 8.55 -18.36
C LEU A 143 7.50 7.04 -18.05
N PHE A 144 7.86 6.66 -16.81
CA PHE A 144 7.83 5.27 -16.38
C PHE A 144 6.39 4.73 -16.36
N GLY A 145 5.43 5.52 -15.86
CA GLY A 145 4.02 5.17 -15.89
C GLY A 145 3.49 4.94 -17.31
N LYS A 146 3.91 5.75 -18.29
CA LYS A 146 3.58 5.52 -19.72
C LYS A 146 4.21 4.24 -20.25
N ILE A 147 5.51 4.03 -20.04
CA ILE A 147 6.23 2.84 -20.52
C ILE A 147 5.64 1.57 -19.84
N PHE A 148 5.33 1.66 -18.56
CA PHE A 148 4.71 0.56 -17.81
C PHE A 148 3.29 0.27 -18.32
N ALA A 149 2.51 1.32 -18.58
CA ALA A 149 1.19 1.21 -19.18
C ALA A 149 1.24 0.60 -20.59
N GLU A 150 2.13 1.05 -21.46
CA GLU A 150 2.24 0.55 -22.84
C GLU A 150 2.72 -0.90 -22.90
N ASN A 151 3.59 -1.34 -22.00
CA ASN A 151 4.12 -2.71 -21.98
C ASN A 151 3.22 -3.72 -21.23
N ILE A 152 2.42 -3.25 -20.26
CA ILE A 152 1.41 -4.09 -19.55
C ILE A 152 0.06 -4.02 -20.24
N LEU A 153 -0.24 -2.94 -20.98
CA LEU A 153 -1.54 -2.60 -21.59
C LEU A 153 -1.99 -3.50 -22.73
N LYS A 154 -1.37 -4.64 -22.98
CA LYS A 154 -2.12 -5.73 -23.63
C LYS A 154 -3.24 -6.31 -22.74
N ILE A 155 -3.31 -5.91 -21.46
CA ILE A 155 -4.25 -6.44 -20.44
C ILE A 155 -5.15 -5.37 -19.80
N VAL A 156 -4.83 -4.06 -19.94
CA VAL A 156 -5.60 -2.97 -19.29
C VAL A 156 -6.04 -1.95 -20.35
N PRO A 157 -7.31 -1.49 -20.33
CA PRO A 157 -7.82 -0.50 -21.31
C PRO A 157 -7.02 0.81 -21.31
N ILE A 158 -6.79 1.36 -22.50
CA ILE A 158 -6.11 2.64 -22.73
C ILE A 158 -6.88 3.75 -21.99
N GLY A 159 -6.20 4.51 -21.12
CA GLY A 159 -6.80 5.66 -20.41
C GLY A 159 -6.93 5.53 -18.89
N THR A 160 -6.43 4.47 -18.28
CA THR A 160 -6.60 4.20 -16.83
C THR A 160 -5.67 5.02 -15.92
N HIS A 161 -4.64 5.68 -16.45
CA HIS A 161 -3.74 6.50 -15.63
C HIS A 161 -3.87 7.99 -16.00
N ASP A 162 -4.69 8.69 -15.22
CA ASP A 162 -4.72 10.16 -15.25
C ASP A 162 -3.46 10.68 -14.51
N ILE A 163 -2.47 11.16 -15.30
CA ILE A 163 -1.20 11.72 -14.82
C ILE A 163 -1.41 12.81 -13.75
N LYS A 164 -2.56 13.51 -13.81
CA LYS A 164 -2.95 14.53 -12.84
C LYS A 164 -3.21 13.98 -11.44
N LYS A 165 -3.36 12.67 -11.30
CA LYS A 165 -3.60 11.98 -10.02
C LYS A 165 -2.32 11.53 -9.32
N PHE A 166 -1.16 11.58 -9.98
CA PHE A 166 0.12 11.30 -9.33
C PHE A 166 0.45 12.38 -8.30
N ILE A 167 1.04 11.99 -7.19
CA ILE A 167 1.26 12.88 -6.05
C ILE A 167 2.75 12.95 -5.68
N SER A 168 3.27 14.16 -5.44
CA SER A 168 4.64 14.31 -4.96
C SER A 168 4.75 13.96 -3.46
N PRO A 169 5.94 13.52 -3.00
CA PRO A 169 6.18 13.27 -1.57
C PRO A 169 5.81 14.45 -0.67
N GLU A 170 6.15 15.68 -1.08
CA GLU A 170 5.88 16.90 -0.33
C GLU A 170 4.38 17.19 -0.23
N THR A 171 3.65 16.99 -1.34
CA THR A 171 2.19 17.16 -1.35
C THR A 171 1.52 16.13 -0.47
N LEU A 172 1.94 14.85 -0.56
CA LEU A 172 1.40 13.78 0.28
C LEU A 172 1.67 14.06 1.76
N ALA A 173 2.89 14.49 2.12
CA ALA A 173 3.23 14.81 3.50
C ALA A 173 2.37 15.98 4.04
N LYS A 174 2.17 17.02 3.23
CA LYS A 174 1.33 18.16 3.59
C LYS A 174 -0.14 17.75 3.80
N GLU A 175 -0.73 17.07 2.82
CA GLU A 175 -2.13 16.64 2.89
C GLU A 175 -2.36 15.64 4.05
N ALA A 176 -1.44 14.70 4.28
CA ALA A 176 -1.51 13.75 5.39
C ALA A 176 -1.46 14.45 6.76
N LYS A 177 -0.60 15.49 6.91
CA LYS A 177 -0.49 16.28 8.13
C LYS A 177 -1.80 16.99 8.51
N GLU A 178 -2.59 17.42 7.51
CA GLU A 178 -3.92 18.03 7.74
C GLU A 178 -4.91 17.03 8.38
N HIS A 179 -4.60 15.73 8.32
CA HIS A 179 -5.38 14.63 8.88
C HIS A 179 -4.66 13.90 10.04
N ASN A 180 -3.78 14.59 10.77
CA ASN A 180 -3.04 14.04 11.93
C ASN A 180 -2.14 12.84 11.60
N ILE A 181 -1.61 12.75 10.36
CA ILE A 181 -0.63 11.74 9.95
C ILE A 181 0.67 12.44 9.64
N ILE A 182 1.72 12.15 10.41
CA ILE A 182 3.07 12.71 10.19
C ILE A 182 3.90 11.69 9.44
N LEU A 183 4.11 11.94 8.15
CA LEU A 183 4.99 11.13 7.30
C LEU A 183 6.42 11.67 7.41
N ASP A 184 7.34 10.85 7.88
CA ASP A 184 8.73 11.23 8.19
C ASP A 184 9.78 10.33 7.52
N ASN A 185 9.36 9.25 6.86
CA ASN A 185 10.25 8.34 6.15
C ASN A 185 9.78 8.12 4.71
N PHE A 186 10.61 8.56 3.76
CA PHE A 186 10.37 8.42 2.32
C PHE A 186 11.48 7.61 1.68
N ILE A 187 11.13 6.66 0.83
CA ILE A 187 12.07 5.78 0.10
C ILE A 187 11.59 5.56 -1.32
N GLY A 188 12.51 5.56 -2.27
CA GLY A 188 12.20 5.23 -3.65
C GLY A 188 12.21 3.72 -3.89
N PHE A 189 11.42 3.27 -4.84
CA PHE A 189 11.46 1.93 -5.39
C PHE A 189 12.03 1.99 -6.81
N THR A 190 13.25 1.50 -6.97
CA THR A 190 13.94 1.49 -8.27
C THR A 190 13.89 0.08 -8.83
N PRO A 191 13.42 -0.11 -10.08
CA PRO A 191 13.43 -1.42 -10.71
C PRO A 191 14.87 -1.91 -10.88
N THR A 192 15.11 -3.18 -10.62
CA THR A 192 16.37 -3.85 -10.92
C THR A 192 16.19 -4.58 -12.25
N PHE A 193 16.80 -4.04 -13.32
CA PHE A 193 16.80 -4.71 -14.61
C PHE A 193 17.99 -5.67 -14.67
N LYS A 194 17.72 -6.96 -14.84
CA LYS A 194 18.69 -7.91 -15.37
C LYS A 194 18.42 -8.03 -16.87
N ILE A 195 19.50 -8.20 -17.66
CA ILE A 195 19.38 -8.36 -19.12
C ILE A 195 18.49 -9.57 -19.47
N GLU A 196 18.56 -10.62 -18.63
CA GLU A 196 17.72 -11.82 -18.72
C GLU A 196 16.22 -11.52 -18.55
N ASP A 197 15.84 -10.61 -17.63
CA ASP A 197 14.45 -10.23 -17.36
C ASP A 197 13.79 -9.53 -18.57
N ILE A 198 14.60 -8.85 -19.40
CA ILE A 198 14.13 -8.17 -20.62
C ILE A 198 13.75 -9.19 -21.70
N MET A 199 14.52 -10.28 -21.82
CA MET A 199 14.26 -11.34 -22.80
C MET A 199 13.02 -12.17 -22.44
N ASP A 200 12.79 -12.43 -21.15
CA ASP A 200 11.68 -13.24 -20.64
C ASP A 200 10.40 -12.46 -20.39
N LYS A 201 10.36 -11.14 -20.70
CA LYS A 201 9.23 -10.24 -20.38
C LYS A 201 8.82 -10.29 -18.89
N GLN A 202 9.72 -10.69 -18.00
CA GLN A 202 9.52 -10.65 -16.57
C GLN A 202 10.02 -9.28 -16.06
N PHE A 203 9.15 -8.54 -15.38
CA PHE A 203 9.58 -7.32 -14.71
C PHE A 203 10.49 -7.69 -13.56
N GLY A 204 11.72 -7.17 -13.59
CA GLY A 204 12.70 -7.34 -12.54
C GLY A 204 12.17 -6.94 -11.16
N ASP A 205 12.81 -7.41 -10.12
CA ASP A 205 12.46 -7.04 -8.74
C ASP A 205 12.77 -5.54 -8.51
N PHE A 206 12.22 -4.97 -7.45
CA PHE A 206 12.49 -3.59 -7.05
C PHE A 206 13.44 -3.57 -5.85
N LYS A 207 14.35 -2.58 -5.82
CA LYS A 207 15.18 -2.29 -4.65
C LYS A 207 14.82 -0.96 -4.02
N LEU A 208 15.08 -0.82 -2.71
CA LEU A 208 14.98 0.44 -1.99
C LEU A 208 16.09 1.38 -2.46
N SER A 209 15.76 2.66 -2.63
CA SER A 209 16.65 3.68 -3.18
C SER A 209 16.33 5.03 -2.54
N SER A 210 17.30 5.94 -2.50
CA SER A 210 17.05 7.34 -2.15
C SER A 210 16.37 8.14 -3.27
N ASN A 211 16.31 7.60 -4.49
CA ASN A 211 15.68 8.26 -5.63
C ASN A 211 14.16 8.08 -5.59
N LEU A 212 13.44 9.14 -5.26
CA LEU A 212 11.97 9.19 -5.21
C LEU A 212 11.33 9.49 -6.57
N GLY A 213 12.10 9.61 -7.64
CA GLY A 213 11.66 10.19 -8.91
C GLY A 213 10.61 9.38 -9.68
N VAL A 214 10.45 8.08 -9.41
CA VAL A 214 9.52 7.22 -10.16
C VAL A 214 8.38 6.76 -9.27
N ASN A 215 8.70 5.88 -8.33
CA ASN A 215 7.76 5.27 -7.41
C ASN A 215 8.36 5.35 -6.00
N TYR A 216 7.55 5.67 -5.01
CA TYR A 216 8.04 5.84 -3.66
C TYR A 216 7.11 5.24 -2.61
N GLY A 217 7.69 4.94 -1.45
CA GLY A 217 6.98 4.67 -0.21
C GLY A 217 7.11 5.84 0.75
N ALA A 218 6.05 6.11 1.48
CA ALA A 218 6.00 7.07 2.57
C ALA A 218 5.45 6.38 3.81
N ALA A 219 6.09 6.57 4.94
CA ALA A 219 5.68 5.99 6.21
C ALA A 219 5.77 7.00 7.35
N GLY A 220 4.90 6.85 8.33
CA GLY A 220 4.85 7.71 9.50
C GLY A 220 3.79 7.31 10.50
N ILE A 221 3.53 8.16 11.46
CA ILE A 221 2.61 7.89 12.58
C ILE A 221 1.35 8.73 12.49
N LYS A 222 0.25 8.18 13.01
CA LYS A 222 -0.90 8.99 13.41
C LYS A 222 -0.64 9.61 14.79
N ILE A 223 -0.83 10.92 14.90
CA ILE A 223 -0.79 11.67 16.16
C ILE A 223 -2.18 11.86 16.74
#